data_16602edc885ed38ad36567650fcb2aaf
#
_entry.id   16602edc885ed38ad36567650fcb2aaf
#
_cell.length_a   1.000
_cell.length_b   1.000
_cell.length_c   1.000
_cell.angle_alpha   90.00
_cell.angle_beta   90.00
_cell.angle_gamma   90.00
#
_symmetry.space_group_name_H-M   'P 1'
#
loop_
_entity.id
_entity.type
_entity.pdbx_description
1 polymer ?
#
loop_
_entity_poly.entity_id
_entity_poly.type
_entity_poly.pdbx_seq_one_letter_code
_entity_poly.pdbx_strand_id
1 'polypeptide(L)'
;MNSSLVNYTKLSPNYNPRDRKISKITIHHMAGNLTVETCGNIFASSAREASANYGIGSDGRVGLYVEEKNRSWASANRENDMMAVTIEVANDGGAPDWHVSDVAIAKLIDLCIDICKRNGIKKLNYTGDTRGNVTRHNMFVPTSCPGPYLQSKFPYIVSEVNKRLCASEEIYRIRKSWNDAKSQVGAYKNLENAKKACPNGYYVFNSAGKVIYPVVSNPGIDYAQSFDSSKARSYTVVPEVGLHLRAGAGTNKNSLQVLGQGAVVTCYGYYTGQWYLVQTSDGKVGYVCSEYLK
;
A
#
# COMPACT_ATOMS: atom_id res chain seq x y z
N MET A 1 -6.77 -16.97 -15.83
CA MET A 1 -5.87 -15.95 -16.48
C MET A 1 -4.62 -15.86 -15.63
N ASN A 2 -3.43 -15.93 -16.23
CA ASN A 2 -2.16 -15.86 -15.51
C ASN A 2 -1.87 -14.42 -15.04
N SER A 3 -0.91 -14.25 -14.10
CA SER A 3 -0.49 -12.95 -13.60
C SER A 3 0.21 -12.09 -14.66
N SER A 4 -0.08 -10.81 -14.70
CA SER A 4 0.65 -9.84 -15.53
C SER A 4 2.03 -9.47 -14.99
N LEU A 5 2.38 -9.93 -13.78
CA LEU A 5 3.68 -9.72 -13.15
C LEU A 5 4.78 -10.64 -13.71
N VAL A 6 4.42 -11.58 -14.58
CA VAL A 6 5.36 -12.56 -15.16
C VAL A 6 6.40 -11.88 -16.05
N ASN A 7 7.67 -12.17 -15.78
CA ASN A 7 8.82 -11.71 -16.57
C ASN A 7 9.43 -12.81 -17.45
N TYR A 8 9.17 -14.07 -17.09
CA TYR A 8 9.72 -15.23 -17.78
C TYR A 8 8.69 -16.37 -17.84
N THR A 9 8.66 -17.13 -18.92
CA THR A 9 7.76 -18.28 -19.07
C THR A 9 8.54 -19.48 -19.60
N LYS A 10 8.46 -20.59 -18.87
CA LYS A 10 8.97 -21.90 -19.28
C LYS A 10 8.01 -22.97 -18.75
N LEU A 11 7.11 -23.44 -19.62
CA LEU A 11 6.06 -24.36 -19.19
C LEU A 11 6.60 -25.74 -18.88
N SER A 12 6.17 -26.29 -17.76
CA SER A 12 6.44 -27.66 -17.32
C SER A 12 5.42 -28.62 -17.90
N PRO A 13 5.80 -29.85 -18.25
CA PRO A 13 4.87 -30.91 -18.61
C PRO A 13 4.18 -31.55 -17.38
N ASN A 14 4.66 -31.26 -16.17
CA ASN A 14 4.20 -31.89 -14.93
C ASN A 14 2.98 -31.14 -14.36
N TYR A 15 1.81 -31.34 -14.96
CA TYR A 15 0.58 -30.70 -14.51
C TYR A 15 -0.63 -31.58 -14.83
N ASN A 16 -1.77 -31.24 -14.25
CA ASN A 16 -3.09 -31.74 -14.65
C ASN A 16 -4.07 -30.58 -14.83
N PRO A 17 -5.11 -30.71 -15.66
CA PRO A 17 -6.22 -29.77 -15.66
C PRO A 17 -6.80 -29.60 -14.24
N ARG A 18 -7.13 -28.35 -13.87
CA ARG A 18 -7.74 -28.03 -12.58
C ARG A 18 -9.26 -28.32 -12.66
N ASP A 19 -9.76 -29.04 -11.67
CA ASP A 19 -11.19 -29.38 -11.55
C ASP A 19 -11.91 -28.56 -10.46
N ARG A 20 -11.18 -27.70 -9.75
CA ARG A 20 -11.69 -26.88 -8.64
C ARG A 20 -11.30 -25.41 -8.79
N LYS A 21 -12.12 -24.55 -8.20
CA LYS A 21 -11.82 -23.11 -8.14
C LYS A 21 -10.58 -22.83 -7.28
N ILE A 22 -9.76 -21.93 -7.76
CA ILE A 22 -8.63 -21.41 -6.97
C ILE A 22 -9.16 -20.65 -5.75
N SER A 23 -8.73 -21.07 -4.57
CA SER A 23 -9.13 -20.52 -3.28
C SER A 23 -7.99 -20.47 -2.26
N LYS A 24 -6.83 -21.02 -2.61
CA LYS A 24 -5.65 -21.11 -1.75
C LYS A 24 -4.39 -20.65 -2.48
N ILE A 25 -3.36 -20.31 -1.68
CA ILE A 25 -1.99 -20.09 -2.13
C ILE A 25 -1.08 -20.99 -1.30
N THR A 26 -0.20 -21.76 -1.95
CA THR A 26 0.82 -22.57 -1.27
C THR A 26 2.20 -22.00 -1.59
N ILE A 27 2.96 -21.69 -0.56
CA ILE A 27 4.28 -21.05 -0.68
C ILE A 27 5.35 -22.07 -0.36
N HIS A 28 6.34 -22.17 -1.25
CA HIS A 28 7.52 -23.02 -1.18
C HIS A 28 8.78 -22.18 -1.25
N HIS A 29 9.94 -22.77 -0.98
CA HIS A 29 11.22 -22.20 -1.33
C HIS A 29 12.00 -23.10 -2.29
N MET A 30 12.83 -22.50 -3.12
CA MET A 30 13.62 -23.21 -4.13
C MET A 30 14.80 -24.01 -3.53
N ALA A 31 15.04 -23.87 -2.23
CA ALA A 31 16.21 -24.40 -1.51
C ALA A 31 17.55 -24.02 -2.17
N GLY A 32 17.64 -22.77 -2.63
CA GLY A 32 18.82 -22.21 -3.27
C GLY A 32 18.57 -20.85 -3.92
N ASN A 33 19.63 -20.16 -4.27
CA ASN A 33 19.58 -18.89 -5.01
C ASN A 33 19.42 -19.15 -6.51
N LEU A 34 18.26 -19.68 -6.88
CA LEU A 34 17.95 -19.99 -8.28
C LEU A 34 17.33 -18.80 -8.99
N THR A 35 17.76 -18.58 -10.23
CA THR A 35 17.04 -17.65 -11.12
C THR A 35 15.72 -18.28 -11.58
N VAL A 36 14.78 -17.47 -12.05
CA VAL A 36 13.53 -17.97 -12.61
C VAL A 36 13.75 -18.89 -13.83
N GLU A 37 14.84 -18.66 -14.59
CA GLU A 37 15.24 -19.51 -15.71
C GLU A 37 15.71 -20.89 -15.24
N THR A 38 16.58 -20.92 -14.21
CA THR A 38 17.08 -22.18 -13.65
C THR A 38 15.96 -23.02 -13.05
N CYS A 39 15.08 -22.40 -12.26
CA CYS A 39 13.92 -23.07 -11.69
C CYS A 39 12.99 -23.60 -12.78
N GLY A 40 12.70 -22.80 -13.82
CA GLY A 40 11.91 -23.21 -14.98
C GLY A 40 12.50 -24.38 -15.75
N ASN A 41 13.83 -24.41 -15.92
CA ASN A 41 14.53 -25.51 -16.60
C ASN A 41 14.45 -26.82 -15.78
N ILE A 42 14.52 -26.75 -14.44
CA ILE A 42 14.31 -27.90 -13.57
C ILE A 42 12.90 -28.48 -13.76
N PHE A 43 11.87 -27.65 -13.78
CA PHE A 43 10.48 -28.08 -13.93
C PHE A 43 10.11 -28.45 -15.36
N ALA A 44 10.89 -28.08 -16.35
CA ALA A 44 10.66 -28.45 -17.76
C ALA A 44 10.95 -29.93 -18.04
N SER A 45 11.65 -30.64 -17.15
CA SER A 45 11.89 -32.08 -17.27
C SER A 45 10.67 -32.86 -16.77
N SER A 46 10.13 -33.77 -17.62
CA SER A 46 9.06 -34.70 -17.22
C SER A 46 9.51 -35.65 -16.10
N ALA A 47 10.79 -36.04 -16.11
CA ALA A 47 11.37 -36.91 -15.08
C ALA A 47 11.47 -36.23 -13.68
N ARG A 48 11.26 -34.90 -13.59
CA ARG A 48 11.22 -34.19 -12.32
C ARG A 48 10.00 -34.56 -11.48
N GLU A 49 8.89 -34.90 -12.13
CA GLU A 49 7.61 -35.27 -11.51
C GLU A 49 7.13 -34.24 -10.45
N ALA A 50 7.58 -33.00 -10.61
CA ALA A 50 7.21 -31.87 -9.75
C ALA A 50 7.15 -30.59 -10.58
N SER A 51 6.38 -29.61 -10.11
CA SER A 51 6.28 -28.28 -10.70
C SER A 51 5.63 -27.28 -9.74
N ALA A 52 5.70 -26.00 -10.09
CA ALA A 52 4.94 -24.92 -9.41
C ALA A 52 4.22 -24.08 -10.47
N ASN A 53 3.20 -23.32 -10.07
CA ASN A 53 2.59 -22.37 -10.98
C ASN A 53 3.58 -21.21 -11.24
N TYR A 54 4.17 -20.66 -10.21
CA TYR A 54 5.09 -19.53 -10.30
C TYR A 54 6.41 -19.79 -9.55
N GLY A 55 7.43 -19.06 -9.95
CA GLY A 55 8.66 -18.90 -9.18
C GLY A 55 9.01 -17.43 -9.05
N ILE A 56 9.66 -17.05 -7.94
CA ILE A 56 10.18 -15.70 -7.71
C ILE A 56 11.67 -15.82 -7.44
N GLY A 57 12.47 -15.16 -8.29
CA GLY A 57 13.93 -15.04 -8.10
C GLY A 57 14.28 -14.14 -6.92
N SER A 58 15.49 -14.25 -6.39
CA SER A 58 15.99 -13.34 -5.35
C SER A 58 16.06 -11.88 -5.81
N ASP A 59 16.05 -11.64 -7.11
CA ASP A 59 15.96 -10.35 -7.79
C ASP A 59 14.54 -9.80 -7.94
N GLY A 60 13.52 -10.57 -7.52
CA GLY A 60 12.11 -10.23 -7.62
C GLY A 60 11.48 -10.48 -9.00
N ARG A 61 12.18 -11.09 -9.94
CA ARG A 61 11.56 -11.52 -11.21
C ARG A 61 10.60 -12.68 -10.97
N VAL A 62 9.53 -12.75 -11.78
CA VAL A 62 8.49 -13.78 -11.68
C VAL A 62 8.53 -14.69 -12.91
N GLY A 63 8.68 -16.01 -12.67
CA GLY A 63 8.57 -17.06 -13.66
C GLY A 63 7.19 -17.72 -13.65
N LEU A 64 6.66 -18.09 -14.80
CA LEU A 64 5.48 -18.92 -14.98
C LEU A 64 5.90 -20.31 -15.49
N TYR A 65 5.54 -21.36 -14.74
CA TYR A 65 5.90 -22.73 -15.07
C TYR A 65 4.69 -23.64 -15.31
N VAL A 66 3.56 -23.39 -14.64
CA VAL A 66 2.28 -24.02 -14.90
C VAL A 66 1.19 -22.95 -14.91
N GLU A 67 0.39 -22.89 -15.98
CA GLU A 67 -0.71 -21.92 -16.06
C GLU A 67 -1.72 -22.15 -14.92
N GLU A 68 -2.31 -21.09 -14.38
CA GLU A 68 -3.25 -21.20 -13.26
C GLU A 68 -4.50 -22.03 -13.54
N LYS A 69 -4.89 -22.19 -14.83
CA LYS A 69 -5.98 -23.11 -15.19
C LYS A 69 -5.63 -24.57 -14.92
N ASN A 70 -4.37 -24.87 -14.67
CA ASN A 70 -3.85 -26.19 -14.39
C ASN A 70 -3.34 -26.28 -12.94
N ARG A 71 -3.44 -27.49 -12.38
CA ARG A 71 -2.83 -27.87 -11.11
C ARG A 71 -1.34 -28.16 -11.32
N SER A 72 -0.45 -27.51 -10.62
CA SER A 72 0.95 -27.92 -10.50
C SER A 72 1.12 -29.11 -9.54
N TRP A 73 2.26 -29.78 -9.60
CA TRP A 73 2.61 -30.89 -8.71
C TRP A 73 3.63 -30.42 -7.68
N ALA A 74 3.15 -29.72 -6.64
CA ALA A 74 4.03 -28.99 -5.73
C ALA A 74 4.05 -29.52 -4.29
N SER A 75 2.88 -29.74 -3.67
CA SER A 75 2.83 -30.01 -2.22
C SER A 75 2.71 -31.48 -1.87
N ALA A 76 2.81 -32.39 -2.85
CA ALA A 76 2.49 -33.82 -2.71
C ALA A 76 1.06 -34.09 -2.19
N ASN A 77 0.19 -33.08 -2.21
CA ASN A 77 -1.21 -33.19 -1.85
C ASN A 77 -2.09 -32.69 -2.99
N ARG A 78 -2.70 -33.65 -3.71
CA ARG A 78 -3.52 -33.37 -4.88
C ARG A 78 -4.68 -32.43 -4.57
N GLU A 79 -5.35 -32.60 -3.46
CA GLU A 79 -6.53 -31.79 -3.11
C GLU A 79 -6.15 -30.32 -2.84
N ASN A 80 -5.05 -30.11 -2.11
CA ASN A 80 -4.53 -28.76 -1.88
C ASN A 80 -4.13 -28.12 -3.21
N ASP A 81 -3.34 -28.81 -4.02
CA ASP A 81 -2.80 -28.27 -5.28
C ASP A 81 -3.90 -28.00 -6.31
N MET A 82 -5.04 -28.73 -6.27
CA MET A 82 -6.21 -28.42 -7.08
C MET A 82 -6.85 -27.06 -6.74
N MET A 83 -6.77 -26.65 -5.49
CA MET A 83 -7.32 -25.37 -5.02
C MET A 83 -6.28 -24.27 -4.90
N ALA A 84 -4.99 -24.60 -4.92
CA ALA A 84 -3.92 -23.65 -4.65
C ALA A 84 -3.20 -23.19 -5.92
N VAL A 85 -2.86 -21.91 -5.96
CA VAL A 85 -1.73 -21.43 -6.78
C VAL A 85 -0.48 -21.63 -5.96
N THR A 86 0.51 -22.33 -6.52
CA THR A 86 1.76 -22.68 -5.85
C THR A 86 2.90 -21.77 -6.30
N ILE A 87 3.73 -21.31 -5.36
CA ILE A 87 4.78 -20.32 -5.62
C ILE A 87 6.08 -20.81 -4.99
N GLU A 88 7.12 -20.97 -5.79
CA GLU A 88 8.49 -21.19 -5.36
C GLU A 88 9.22 -19.86 -5.17
N VAL A 89 9.90 -19.67 -4.05
CA VAL A 89 10.65 -18.45 -3.76
C VAL A 89 12.13 -18.78 -3.60
N ALA A 90 12.99 -18.09 -4.33
CA ALA A 90 14.44 -18.27 -4.24
C ALA A 90 14.96 -17.78 -2.89
N ASN A 91 15.98 -18.48 -2.39
CA ASN A 91 16.75 -18.08 -1.21
C ASN A 91 18.01 -17.34 -1.65
N ASP A 92 18.33 -16.24 -1.01
CA ASP A 92 19.62 -15.54 -1.18
C ASP A 92 20.65 -15.94 -0.12
N GLY A 93 20.22 -16.70 0.91
CA GLY A 93 21.07 -17.37 1.91
C GLY A 93 20.79 -18.87 1.99
N GLY A 94 21.82 -19.65 2.40
CA GLY A 94 21.74 -21.10 2.55
C GLY A 94 21.24 -21.55 3.91
N ALA A 95 21.40 -22.88 4.18
CA ALA A 95 21.10 -23.48 5.48
C ALA A 95 21.95 -22.84 6.61
N PRO A 96 21.44 -22.81 7.85
CA PRO A 96 20.17 -23.37 8.30
C PRO A 96 18.95 -22.46 8.03
N ASP A 97 19.16 -21.14 7.86
CA ASP A 97 18.07 -20.15 7.86
C ASP A 97 17.29 -20.09 6.55
N TRP A 98 17.93 -20.35 5.43
CA TRP A 98 17.32 -20.24 4.11
C TRP A 98 16.73 -18.85 3.89
N HIS A 99 17.56 -17.81 4.09
CA HIS A 99 17.15 -16.42 3.95
C HIS A 99 16.53 -16.16 2.57
N VAL A 100 15.56 -15.26 2.52
CA VAL A 100 14.87 -14.79 1.30
C VAL A 100 14.97 -13.27 1.26
N SER A 101 15.42 -12.71 0.15
CA SER A 101 15.63 -11.27 -0.02
C SER A 101 14.35 -10.48 0.18
N ASP A 102 14.47 -9.24 0.69
CA ASP A 102 13.33 -8.34 0.86
C ASP A 102 12.62 -8.03 -0.47
N VAL A 103 13.38 -8.02 -1.58
CA VAL A 103 12.84 -7.83 -2.93
C VAL A 103 11.94 -9.00 -3.33
N ALA A 104 12.36 -10.25 -3.04
CA ALA A 104 11.54 -11.44 -3.29
C ALA A 104 10.31 -11.48 -2.38
N ILE A 105 10.42 -11.12 -1.10
CA ILE A 105 9.28 -11.00 -0.18
C ILE A 105 8.28 -9.95 -0.67
N ALA A 106 8.74 -8.77 -1.08
CA ALA A 106 7.88 -7.73 -1.62
C ALA A 106 7.13 -8.21 -2.87
N LYS A 107 7.84 -8.89 -3.79
CA LYS A 107 7.25 -9.45 -5.00
C LYS A 107 6.27 -10.58 -4.72
N LEU A 108 6.55 -11.42 -3.71
CA LEU A 108 5.61 -12.46 -3.25
C LEU A 108 4.30 -11.85 -2.76
N ILE A 109 4.37 -10.75 -1.99
CA ILE A 109 3.19 -10.01 -1.55
C ILE A 109 2.39 -9.49 -2.75
N ASP A 110 3.07 -8.85 -3.73
CA ASP A 110 2.42 -8.34 -4.95
C ASP A 110 1.73 -9.46 -5.74
N LEU A 111 2.39 -10.60 -5.93
CA LEU A 111 1.85 -11.76 -6.63
C LEU A 111 0.65 -12.36 -5.90
N CYS A 112 0.72 -12.49 -4.56
CA CYS A 112 -0.41 -12.95 -3.75
C CYS A 112 -1.63 -12.02 -3.90
N ILE A 113 -1.43 -10.69 -3.90
CA ILE A 113 -2.51 -9.71 -4.11
C ILE A 113 -3.16 -9.90 -5.49
N ASP A 114 -2.34 -10.02 -6.52
CA ASP A 114 -2.80 -10.22 -7.90
C ASP A 114 -3.61 -11.53 -8.05
N ILE A 115 -3.10 -12.64 -7.51
CA ILE A 115 -3.81 -13.93 -7.47
C ILE A 115 -5.14 -13.78 -6.74
N CYS A 116 -5.16 -13.15 -5.57
CA CYS A 116 -6.37 -12.93 -4.77
C CYS A 116 -7.42 -12.14 -5.55
N LYS A 117 -7.03 -11.02 -6.16
CA LYS A 117 -7.93 -10.15 -6.94
C LYS A 117 -8.54 -10.90 -8.13
N ARG A 118 -7.71 -11.60 -8.91
CA ARG A 118 -8.17 -12.33 -10.11
C ARG A 118 -9.07 -13.53 -9.79
N ASN A 119 -8.86 -14.17 -8.63
CA ASN A 119 -9.61 -15.36 -8.23
C ASN A 119 -10.73 -15.06 -7.21
N GLY A 120 -10.95 -13.79 -6.85
CA GLY A 120 -12.01 -13.36 -5.93
C GLY A 120 -11.77 -13.77 -4.47
N ILE A 121 -10.51 -14.00 -4.07
CA ILE A 121 -10.12 -14.27 -2.68
C ILE A 121 -10.10 -12.95 -1.93
N LYS A 122 -11.07 -12.73 -1.05
CA LYS A 122 -11.25 -11.46 -0.35
C LYS A 122 -10.26 -11.24 0.80
N LYS A 123 -9.77 -12.33 1.39
CA LYS A 123 -8.86 -12.29 2.52
C LYS A 123 -8.01 -13.55 2.57
N LEU A 124 -6.73 -13.40 2.85
CA LEU A 124 -5.86 -14.51 3.20
C LEU A 124 -5.96 -14.83 4.69
N ASN A 125 -5.94 -16.11 5.02
CA ASN A 125 -5.97 -16.63 6.38
C ASN A 125 -4.87 -17.68 6.56
N TYR A 126 -3.89 -17.37 7.39
CA TYR A 126 -2.82 -18.30 7.79
C TYR A 126 -3.08 -18.79 9.21
N THR A 127 -3.39 -20.07 9.36
CA THR A 127 -3.70 -20.71 10.65
C THR A 127 -2.54 -21.53 11.22
N GLY A 128 -1.42 -21.61 10.48
CA GLY A 128 -0.31 -22.48 10.84
C GLY A 128 -0.50 -23.96 10.44
N ASP A 129 -1.68 -24.31 9.94
CA ASP A 129 -2.07 -25.63 9.47
C ASP A 129 -2.85 -25.58 8.14
N THR A 130 -3.40 -26.73 7.69
CA THR A 130 -4.09 -26.86 6.41
C THR A 130 -5.50 -26.24 6.35
N ARG A 131 -6.04 -25.75 7.49
CA ARG A 131 -7.39 -25.14 7.57
C ARG A 131 -7.42 -23.74 6.95
N GLY A 132 -6.28 -23.06 6.90
CA GLY A 132 -6.15 -21.75 6.25
C GLY A 132 -6.19 -21.85 4.73
N ASN A 133 -6.21 -20.68 4.07
CA ASN A 133 -6.06 -20.59 2.62
C ASN A 133 -4.66 -20.14 2.18
N VAL A 134 -3.74 -19.97 3.13
CA VAL A 134 -2.30 -19.86 2.90
C VAL A 134 -1.65 -21.08 3.55
N THR A 135 -1.01 -21.89 2.74
CA THR A 135 -0.41 -23.16 3.15
C THR A 135 1.06 -23.23 2.74
N ARG A 136 1.79 -24.20 3.26
CA ARG A 136 3.20 -24.47 2.96
C ARG A 136 3.44 -25.96 2.85
N HIS A 137 4.52 -26.36 2.18
CA HIS A 137 4.78 -27.76 1.81
C HIS A 137 4.84 -28.67 3.04
N ASN A 138 5.53 -28.28 4.11
CA ASN A 138 5.66 -29.09 5.33
C ASN A 138 4.36 -29.22 6.17
N MET A 139 3.24 -28.71 5.69
CA MET A 139 1.91 -29.04 6.22
C MET A 139 1.36 -30.36 5.67
N PHE A 140 1.93 -30.88 4.57
CA PHE A 140 1.42 -32.04 3.86
C PHE A 140 2.36 -33.24 3.90
N VAL A 141 3.67 -33.00 3.91
CA VAL A 141 4.70 -34.03 3.97
C VAL A 141 5.89 -33.58 4.85
N PRO A 142 6.65 -34.52 5.43
CA PRO A 142 7.88 -34.19 6.16
C PRO A 142 8.92 -33.58 5.21
N THR A 143 9.15 -32.28 5.30
CA THR A 143 10.14 -31.53 4.51
C THR A 143 10.55 -30.25 5.24
N SER A 144 11.74 -29.72 4.96
CA SER A 144 12.18 -28.43 5.46
C SER A 144 11.53 -27.25 4.71
N CYS A 145 10.93 -27.48 3.54
CA CYS A 145 10.25 -26.42 2.76
C CYS A 145 9.04 -25.85 3.54
N PRO A 146 8.94 -24.51 3.65
CA PRO A 146 9.58 -23.46 2.87
C PRO A 146 10.85 -22.86 3.52
N GLY A 147 11.45 -23.54 4.48
CA GLY A 147 12.56 -23.04 5.29
C GLY A 147 12.11 -22.16 6.47
N PRO A 148 12.91 -22.10 7.55
CA PRO A 148 12.51 -21.39 8.78
C PRO A 148 12.34 -19.90 8.57
N TYR A 149 13.20 -19.25 7.75
CA TYR A 149 13.09 -17.82 7.49
C TYR A 149 11.77 -17.47 6.81
N LEU A 150 11.47 -18.08 5.66
CA LEU A 150 10.25 -17.77 4.91
C LEU A 150 9.02 -18.16 5.73
N GLN A 151 9.05 -19.28 6.46
CA GLN A 151 7.96 -19.68 7.35
C GLN A 151 7.68 -18.62 8.43
N SER A 152 8.69 -18.00 9.00
CA SER A 152 8.54 -16.94 10.00
C SER A 152 7.88 -15.68 9.43
N LYS A 153 7.98 -15.46 8.12
CA LYS A 153 7.42 -14.30 7.42
C LYS A 153 5.93 -14.45 7.05
N PHE A 154 5.34 -15.63 7.14
CA PHE A 154 3.94 -15.85 6.73
C PHE A 154 2.94 -14.89 7.41
N PRO A 155 2.99 -14.66 8.75
CA PRO A 155 2.08 -13.69 9.37
C PRO A 155 2.22 -12.27 8.79
N TYR A 156 3.45 -11.83 8.53
CA TYR A 156 3.73 -10.53 7.93
C TYR A 156 3.21 -10.45 6.49
N ILE A 157 3.50 -11.45 5.64
CA ILE A 157 3.06 -11.53 4.25
C ILE A 157 1.52 -11.45 4.19
N VAL A 158 0.84 -12.27 4.99
CA VAL A 158 -0.64 -12.30 5.05
C VAL A 158 -1.21 -10.97 5.52
N SER A 159 -0.60 -10.33 6.52
CA SER A 159 -1.00 -9.02 7.01
C SER A 159 -0.90 -7.96 5.91
N GLU A 160 0.23 -7.88 5.20
CA GLU A 160 0.45 -6.89 4.13
C GLU A 160 -0.46 -7.15 2.92
N VAL A 161 -0.68 -8.41 2.53
CA VAL A 161 -1.63 -8.75 1.47
C VAL A 161 -3.04 -8.31 1.87
N ASN A 162 -3.51 -8.65 3.06
CA ASN A 162 -4.84 -8.30 3.53
C ASN A 162 -5.04 -6.79 3.65
N LYS A 163 -4.06 -6.07 4.17
CA LYS A 163 -4.08 -4.60 4.22
C LYS A 163 -4.29 -3.98 2.83
N ARG A 164 -3.61 -4.50 1.81
CA ARG A 164 -3.73 -4.01 0.43
C ARG A 164 -4.98 -4.54 -0.30
N LEU A 165 -5.51 -5.70 0.09
CA LEU A 165 -6.81 -6.18 -0.39
C LEU A 165 -7.98 -5.40 0.24
N CYS A 166 -7.87 -5.04 1.52
CA CYS A 166 -8.86 -4.25 2.24
C CYS A 166 -8.76 -2.74 1.94
N ALA A 167 -7.62 -2.27 1.44
CA ALA A 167 -7.53 -0.92 0.90
C ALA A 167 -8.56 -0.85 -0.23
N SER A 168 -9.73 -0.24 0.06
CA SER A 168 -10.72 0.08 -0.96
C SER A 168 -9.97 0.72 -2.12
N GLU A 169 -10.26 0.32 -3.36
CA GLU A 169 -9.70 1.01 -4.51
C GLU A 169 -9.88 2.51 -4.26
N GLU A 170 -8.76 3.24 -4.12
CA GLU A 170 -8.80 4.67 -3.85
C GLU A 170 -9.62 5.33 -4.94
N ILE A 171 -10.70 6.01 -4.56
CA ILE A 171 -11.54 6.75 -5.50
C ILE A 171 -11.35 8.23 -5.24
N TYR A 172 -10.77 8.88 -6.20
CA TYR A 172 -10.55 10.32 -6.22
C TYR A 172 -11.79 11.02 -6.72
N ARG A 173 -12.46 11.79 -5.84
CA ARG A 173 -13.70 12.53 -6.16
C ARG A 173 -13.38 13.99 -6.37
N ILE A 174 -13.96 14.57 -7.41
CA ILE A 174 -13.83 16.00 -7.72
C ILE A 174 -15.08 16.72 -7.22
N ARG A 175 -14.89 17.59 -6.23
CA ARG A 175 -15.97 18.37 -5.59
C ARG A 175 -15.50 19.79 -5.23
N LYS A 176 -16.43 20.70 -4.94
CA LYS A 176 -16.11 22.02 -4.38
C LYS A 176 -15.68 21.93 -2.91
N SER A 177 -16.30 21.03 -2.14
CA SER A 177 -15.87 20.63 -0.79
C SER A 177 -16.24 19.17 -0.54
N TRP A 178 -15.61 18.53 0.46
CA TRP A 178 -15.90 17.12 0.77
C TRP A 178 -17.36 16.88 1.13
N ASN A 179 -17.94 17.79 1.91
CA ASN A 179 -19.31 17.68 2.42
C ASN A 179 -20.38 18.05 1.38
N ASP A 180 -19.98 18.69 0.27
CA ASP A 180 -20.91 19.05 -0.81
C ASP A 180 -20.92 17.93 -1.89
N ALA A 181 -21.64 16.87 -1.58
CA ALA A 181 -21.78 15.74 -2.51
C ALA A 181 -22.49 16.13 -3.83
N LYS A 182 -23.32 17.17 -3.83
CA LYS A 182 -24.03 17.64 -5.02
C LYS A 182 -23.11 18.34 -6.02
N SER A 183 -22.00 18.89 -5.56
CA SER A 183 -20.98 19.49 -6.44
C SER A 183 -20.08 18.47 -7.13
N GLN A 184 -20.27 17.16 -6.93
CA GLN A 184 -19.40 16.16 -7.52
C GLN A 184 -19.50 16.14 -9.05
N VAL A 185 -18.41 16.46 -9.73
CA VAL A 185 -18.31 16.44 -11.20
C VAL A 185 -17.54 15.23 -11.75
N GLY A 186 -16.91 14.44 -10.88
CA GLY A 186 -16.19 13.25 -11.30
C GLY A 186 -15.75 12.34 -10.15
N ALA A 187 -15.49 11.06 -10.48
CA ALA A 187 -14.91 10.07 -9.60
C ALA A 187 -13.98 9.16 -10.42
N TYR A 188 -12.72 9.02 -10.00
CA TYR A 188 -11.66 8.36 -10.75
C TYR A 188 -10.88 7.39 -9.87
N LYS A 189 -10.49 6.24 -10.43
CA LYS A 189 -9.56 5.30 -9.79
C LYS A 189 -8.09 5.73 -9.95
N ASN A 190 -7.80 6.56 -10.94
CA ASN A 190 -6.46 7.07 -11.23
C ASN A 190 -6.37 8.54 -10.85
N LEU A 191 -5.40 8.88 -9.99
CA LEU A 191 -5.18 10.24 -9.51
C LEU A 191 -4.85 11.23 -10.64
N GLU A 192 -4.02 10.83 -11.59
CA GLU A 192 -3.61 11.72 -12.68
C GLU A 192 -4.80 12.07 -13.61
N ASN A 193 -5.70 11.10 -13.83
CA ASN A 193 -6.93 11.34 -14.56
C ASN A 193 -7.87 12.29 -13.78
N ALA A 194 -7.95 12.12 -12.44
CA ALA A 194 -8.71 13.04 -11.59
C ALA A 194 -8.13 14.45 -11.61
N LYS A 195 -6.80 14.60 -11.55
CA LYS A 195 -6.12 15.91 -11.64
C LYS A 195 -6.38 16.59 -12.98
N LYS A 196 -6.25 15.87 -14.09
CA LYS A 196 -6.51 16.41 -15.45
C LYS A 196 -7.95 16.87 -15.65
N ALA A 197 -8.91 16.18 -15.00
CA ALA A 197 -10.33 16.48 -15.11
C ALA A 197 -10.83 17.51 -14.10
N CYS A 198 -9.97 17.99 -13.18
CA CYS A 198 -10.36 18.86 -12.08
C CYS A 198 -10.54 20.32 -12.58
N PRO A 199 -11.77 20.88 -12.60
CA PRO A 199 -11.98 22.26 -13.03
C PRO A 199 -11.48 23.27 -11.98
N ASN A 200 -11.28 24.52 -12.40
CA ASN A 200 -10.98 25.60 -11.48
C ASN A 200 -12.06 25.76 -10.41
N GLY A 201 -11.66 25.96 -9.16
CA GLY A 201 -12.58 26.07 -8.03
C GLY A 201 -13.09 24.73 -7.47
N TYR A 202 -12.56 23.60 -7.98
CA TYR A 202 -12.82 22.25 -7.46
C TYR A 202 -11.56 21.63 -6.88
N TYR A 203 -11.75 20.59 -6.07
CA TYR A 203 -10.69 19.84 -5.41
C TYR A 203 -10.84 18.35 -5.67
N VAL A 204 -9.74 17.65 -5.83
CA VAL A 204 -9.71 16.19 -5.83
C VAL A 204 -9.54 15.72 -4.40
N PHE A 205 -10.50 14.97 -3.92
CA PHE A 205 -10.50 14.35 -2.60
C PHE A 205 -10.21 12.86 -2.71
N ASN A 206 -9.47 12.32 -1.77
CA ASN A 206 -9.34 10.88 -1.59
C ASN A 206 -10.58 10.27 -0.90
N SER A 207 -10.60 8.95 -0.74
CA SER A 207 -11.73 8.24 -0.09
C SER A 207 -11.93 8.62 1.38
N ALA A 208 -10.90 9.16 2.04
CA ALA A 208 -10.96 9.68 3.41
C ALA A 208 -11.39 11.15 3.49
N GLY A 209 -11.70 11.80 2.36
CA GLY A 209 -12.09 13.21 2.32
C GLY A 209 -10.93 14.20 2.38
N LYS A 210 -9.69 13.73 2.30
CA LYS A 210 -8.52 14.60 2.26
C LYS A 210 -8.35 15.18 0.86
N VAL A 211 -8.09 16.50 0.75
CA VAL A 211 -7.73 17.15 -0.51
C VAL A 211 -6.38 16.64 -0.99
N ILE A 212 -6.34 16.16 -2.23
CA ILE A 212 -5.14 15.65 -2.90
C ILE A 212 -4.68 16.59 -4.03
N TYR A 213 -5.65 17.31 -4.65
CA TYR A 213 -5.35 18.24 -5.74
C TYR A 213 -6.48 19.29 -5.94
N PRO A 214 -6.21 20.52 -6.38
CA PRO A 214 -4.83 21.01 -6.38
C PRO A 214 -4.25 20.85 -4.99
N VAL A 215 -2.95 20.59 -4.92
CA VAL A 215 -2.28 20.69 -3.61
C VAL A 215 -2.53 22.12 -3.19
N VAL A 216 -3.39 22.33 -2.20
CA VAL A 216 -3.57 23.63 -1.58
C VAL A 216 -2.30 23.84 -0.76
N SER A 217 -1.21 24.04 -1.47
CA SER A 217 -0.10 24.76 -0.91
C SER A 217 -0.64 26.19 -0.82
N ASN A 218 -1.18 26.57 0.35
CA ASN A 218 -1.19 27.95 0.68
C ASN A 218 0.26 28.42 0.47
N PRO A 219 0.51 29.25 -0.55
CA PRO A 219 1.90 29.63 -0.80
C PRO A 219 2.42 30.34 0.44
N GLY A 220 3.22 29.62 1.23
CA GLY A 220 3.92 30.17 2.38
C GLY A 220 3.54 29.66 3.78
N ILE A 221 2.61 28.70 3.95
CA ILE A 221 2.40 28.06 5.26
C ILE A 221 3.07 26.70 5.24
N ASP A 222 4.05 26.52 6.11
CA ASP A 222 4.65 25.21 6.37
C ASP A 222 3.72 24.44 7.32
N TYR A 223 2.81 23.63 6.75
CA TYR A 223 1.90 22.77 7.53
C TYR A 223 2.57 21.49 8.04
N ALA A 224 3.89 21.41 8.05
CA ALA A 224 4.62 20.22 8.48
C ALA A 224 4.44 19.90 9.98
N GLN A 225 3.64 20.71 10.70
CA GLN A 225 3.46 20.56 12.14
C GLN A 225 1.99 20.33 12.46
N SER A 226 1.70 19.24 13.18
CA SER A 226 0.38 19.00 13.77
C SER A 226 0.15 19.95 14.93
N PHE A 227 -1.06 20.56 15.05
CA PHE A 227 -1.44 21.35 16.20
C PHE A 227 -1.43 20.49 17.46
N ASP A 228 -0.61 20.89 18.44
CA ASP A 228 -0.56 20.25 19.76
C ASP A 228 -1.55 20.98 20.69
N SER A 229 -2.70 20.36 20.93
CA SER A 229 -3.74 20.93 21.78
C SER A 229 -3.30 21.16 23.23
N SER A 230 -2.27 20.44 23.71
CA SER A 230 -1.71 20.66 25.06
C SER A 230 -0.98 21.99 25.19
N LYS A 231 -0.56 22.59 24.07
CA LYS A 231 0.11 23.88 23.97
C LYS A 231 -0.80 25.02 23.53
N ALA A 232 -2.09 24.77 23.36
CA ALA A 232 -3.05 25.76 22.90
C ALA A 232 -3.14 26.94 23.87
N ARG A 233 -2.96 28.16 23.35
CA ARG A 233 -3.13 29.42 24.08
C ARG A 233 -3.92 30.38 23.21
N SER A 234 -4.93 31.03 23.80
CA SER A 234 -5.71 32.07 23.16
C SER A 234 -5.08 33.42 23.31
N TYR A 235 -5.09 34.22 22.27
CA TYR A 235 -4.62 35.58 22.22
C TYR A 235 -5.68 36.49 21.59
N THR A 236 -5.69 37.75 21.98
CA THR A 236 -6.61 38.76 21.47
C THR A 236 -5.84 39.81 20.64
N VAL A 237 -6.36 40.14 19.48
CA VAL A 237 -5.80 41.19 18.61
C VAL A 237 -5.98 42.56 19.23
N VAL A 238 -4.91 43.32 19.36
CA VAL A 238 -4.89 44.63 20.05
C VAL A 238 -5.11 45.82 19.10
N PRO A 239 -4.51 45.89 17.88
CA PRO A 239 -4.54 47.08 17.05
C PRO A 239 -5.94 47.43 16.55
N GLU A 240 -6.34 48.70 16.63
CA GLU A 240 -7.62 49.21 16.06
C GLU A 240 -7.70 49.06 14.54
N VAL A 241 -6.58 49.22 13.85
CA VAL A 241 -6.47 49.07 12.40
C VAL A 241 -6.53 47.59 11.95
N GLY A 242 -6.60 46.67 12.93
CA GLY A 242 -6.59 45.23 12.69
C GLY A 242 -5.18 44.65 12.52
N LEU A 243 -5.11 43.33 12.43
CA LEU A 243 -3.87 42.55 12.29
C LEU A 243 -3.96 41.62 11.09
N HIS A 244 -2.99 41.67 10.20
CA HIS A 244 -2.94 40.76 9.05
C HIS A 244 -2.60 39.35 9.51
N LEU A 245 -3.51 38.40 9.21
CA LEU A 245 -3.22 36.98 9.17
C LEU A 245 -2.52 36.69 7.84
N ARG A 246 -1.29 36.18 7.87
CA ARG A 246 -0.45 36.03 6.68
C ARG A 246 -0.16 34.59 6.35
N ALA A 247 0.12 34.30 5.09
CA ALA A 247 0.44 33.00 4.56
C ALA A 247 1.82 32.46 5.04
N GLY A 248 2.61 33.26 5.75
CA GLY A 248 3.93 32.90 6.26
C GLY A 248 4.44 33.93 7.27
N ALA A 249 5.50 33.59 7.99
CA ALA A 249 6.19 34.46 8.96
C ALA A 249 6.93 35.56 8.21
N GLY A 250 6.39 36.79 8.20
CA GLY A 250 7.01 37.94 7.55
C GLY A 250 6.00 38.94 6.98
N THR A 251 6.35 40.22 7.01
CA THR A 251 5.53 41.30 6.45
C THR A 251 5.43 41.26 4.93
N ASN A 252 6.36 40.59 4.25
CA ASN A 252 6.40 40.37 2.80
C ASN A 252 5.54 39.20 2.36
N LYS A 253 4.89 38.50 3.28
CA LYS A 253 4.00 37.37 2.95
C LYS A 253 2.57 37.85 2.69
N ASN A 254 1.87 37.16 1.78
CA ASN A 254 0.50 37.50 1.41
C ASN A 254 -0.42 37.54 2.62
N SER A 255 -1.28 38.57 2.70
CA SER A 255 -2.34 38.65 3.69
C SER A 255 -3.48 37.71 3.28
N LEU A 256 -3.86 36.81 4.18
CA LEU A 256 -5.00 35.89 4.01
C LEU A 256 -6.29 36.51 4.49
N GLN A 257 -6.19 37.34 5.55
CA GLN A 257 -7.31 38.01 6.19
C GLN A 257 -6.79 39.16 7.05
N VAL A 258 -7.61 40.18 7.29
CA VAL A 258 -7.38 41.18 8.34
C VAL A 258 -8.28 40.82 9.52
N LEU A 259 -7.66 40.57 10.67
CA LEU A 259 -8.34 40.33 11.95
C LEU A 259 -8.64 41.67 12.62
N GLY A 260 -9.89 41.90 12.96
CA GLY A 260 -10.27 43.14 13.65
C GLY A 260 -9.78 43.16 15.10
N GLN A 261 -9.74 44.36 15.71
CA GLN A 261 -9.46 44.51 17.13
C GLN A 261 -10.41 43.64 17.97
N GLY A 262 -9.90 43.00 19.00
CA GLY A 262 -10.67 42.10 19.84
C GLY A 262 -10.89 40.67 19.26
N ALA A 263 -10.48 40.42 18.03
CA ALA A 263 -10.55 39.06 17.48
C ALA A 263 -9.70 38.09 18.27
N VAL A 264 -10.23 36.90 18.57
CA VAL A 264 -9.52 35.86 19.32
C VAL A 264 -8.89 34.87 18.35
N VAL A 265 -7.64 34.53 18.56
CA VAL A 265 -6.89 33.54 17.81
C VAL A 265 -6.26 32.51 18.77
N THR A 266 -6.13 31.26 18.35
CA THR A 266 -5.48 30.21 19.15
C THR A 266 -4.13 29.87 18.54
N CYS A 267 -3.04 30.00 19.36
CA CYS A 267 -1.70 29.55 19.01
C CYS A 267 -1.43 28.22 19.70
N TYR A 268 -0.91 27.25 18.94
CA TYR A 268 -0.60 25.89 19.41
C TYR A 268 0.90 25.68 19.68
N GLY A 269 1.60 26.74 20.08
CA GLY A 269 3.00 26.66 20.47
C GLY A 269 4.01 26.76 19.32
N TYR A 270 3.60 27.24 18.14
CA TYR A 270 4.49 27.40 16.99
C TYR A 270 4.88 28.87 16.81
N TYR A 271 6.17 29.11 16.91
CA TYR A 271 6.75 30.44 16.85
C TYR A 271 7.92 30.44 15.85
N THR A 272 8.00 31.50 15.03
CA THR A 272 9.16 31.79 14.18
C THR A 272 9.55 33.23 14.40
N GLY A 273 10.53 33.46 15.29
CA GLY A 273 10.84 34.79 15.78
C GLY A 273 9.64 35.40 16.48
N GLN A 274 9.25 36.58 16.04
CA GLN A 274 8.06 37.28 16.54
C GLN A 274 6.75 36.92 15.81
N TRP A 275 6.73 35.85 15.05
CA TRP A 275 5.54 35.37 14.29
C TRP A 275 4.96 34.13 14.94
N TYR A 276 3.68 34.20 15.30
CA TYR A 276 2.92 33.07 15.83
C TYR A 276 2.08 32.45 14.74
N LEU A 277 2.12 31.14 14.63
CA LEU A 277 1.17 30.38 13.82
C LEU A 277 -0.11 30.22 14.64
N VAL A 278 -1.21 30.78 14.14
CA VAL A 278 -2.48 30.80 14.86
C VAL A 278 -3.63 30.27 14.01
N GLN A 279 -4.67 29.83 14.69
CA GLN A 279 -5.96 29.49 14.10
C GLN A 279 -7.02 30.51 14.57
N THR A 280 -7.81 31.01 13.64
CA THR A 280 -8.94 31.89 13.90
C THR A 280 -10.17 31.11 14.32
N SER A 281 -11.19 31.76 14.87
CA SER A 281 -12.48 31.13 15.27
C SER A 281 -13.23 30.50 14.09
N ASP A 282 -13.04 30.99 12.86
CA ASP A 282 -13.59 30.42 11.63
C ASP A 282 -12.71 29.31 11.01
N GLY A 283 -11.65 28.89 11.75
CA GLY A 283 -10.80 27.74 11.39
C GLY A 283 -9.67 28.06 10.41
N LYS A 284 -9.48 29.32 9.99
CA LYS A 284 -8.34 29.70 9.14
C LYS A 284 -7.04 29.67 9.92
N VAL A 285 -5.98 29.23 9.26
CA VAL A 285 -4.64 29.14 9.83
C VAL A 285 -3.70 30.08 9.11
N GLY A 286 -2.84 30.78 9.85
CA GLY A 286 -1.85 31.68 9.30
C GLY A 286 -0.93 32.24 10.37
N TYR A 287 -0.03 33.14 9.97
CA TYR A 287 0.93 33.78 10.85
C TYR A 287 0.49 35.21 11.20
N VAL A 288 0.62 35.56 12.47
CA VAL A 288 0.42 36.89 12.98
C VAL A 288 1.66 37.35 13.77
N CYS A 289 1.93 38.64 13.79
CA CYS A 289 3.01 39.19 14.62
C CYS A 289 2.56 39.21 16.07
N SER A 290 3.33 38.59 16.97
CA SER A 290 3.01 38.47 18.40
C SER A 290 2.99 39.79 19.16
N GLU A 291 3.70 40.80 18.66
CA GLU A 291 3.71 42.14 19.22
C GLU A 291 2.31 42.77 19.30
N TYR A 292 1.39 42.35 18.43
CA TYR A 292 0.02 42.85 18.33
C TYR A 292 -1.00 41.94 18.99
N LEU A 293 -0.55 41.01 19.83
CA LEU A 293 -1.40 40.06 20.56
C LEU A 293 -1.29 40.29 22.08
N LYS A 294 -2.39 40.06 22.77
CA LYS A 294 -2.46 40.09 24.22
C LYS A 294 -3.04 38.82 24.78
#